data_29281b9d81f99b6edaa80c4242e8fe62
#
_entry.id   29281b9d81f99b6edaa80c4242e8fe62
#
_cell.length_a   1.000
_cell.length_b   1.000
_cell.length_c   1.000
_cell.angle_alpha   90.00
_cell.angle_beta   90.00
_cell.angle_gamma   90.00
#
_symmetry.space_group_name_H-M   'P 1'
#
loop_
_entity.id
_entity.type
_entity.pdbx_description
1 polymer ?
#
loop_
_entity_poly.entity_id
_entity_poly.type
_entity_poly.pdbx_seq_one_letter_code
_entity_poly.pdbx_strand_id
1 'polypeptide(L)'
;MSTVHASNHPLVAHKLARLRDKNTEPKKFRELVREIAGLLAYEATADLQTTPIEIETPLEKMTAQQLKEKIGLIPILRAGLGMVEGIWELMPSAEVWHIGLYRDEHTLQPVEYYNKLPIDPRVSVCLILDPMLATGGSATATADILKRWGVKKIKFVGLIASPQGIKAMQDAHPDIDIYLAAIDDHLNERAYIVPGLGDAGDRQFGTG
;
A
#
# COMPACT_ATOMS: atom_id res chain seq x y z
N MET A 1 5.22 -12.51 -13.95
CA MET A 1 6.37 -11.91 -13.22
C MET A 1 5.88 -10.62 -12.61
N SER A 2 6.18 -10.39 -11.33
CA SER A 2 5.87 -9.15 -10.63
C SER A 2 6.48 -7.95 -11.35
N THR A 3 5.67 -6.91 -11.55
CA THR A 3 6.12 -5.65 -12.15
C THR A 3 6.28 -4.60 -11.06
N VAL A 4 7.36 -3.82 -11.14
CA VAL A 4 7.58 -2.68 -10.25
C VAL A 4 7.25 -1.40 -11.00
N HIS A 5 6.27 -0.67 -10.47
CA HIS A 5 5.78 0.59 -11.00
C HIS A 5 6.22 1.73 -10.09
N ALA A 6 7.32 2.39 -10.43
CA ALA A 6 7.70 3.64 -9.80
C ALA A 6 7.00 4.79 -10.53
N SER A 7 6.21 5.59 -9.81
CA SER A 7 5.44 6.67 -10.39
C SER A 7 6.35 7.76 -10.97
N ASN A 8 6.10 8.15 -12.21
CA ASN A 8 6.76 9.30 -12.86
C ASN A 8 5.90 10.57 -12.80
N HIS A 9 4.81 10.55 -12.03
CA HIS A 9 3.88 11.66 -11.99
C HIS A 9 4.48 12.88 -11.23
N PRO A 10 4.50 14.10 -11.82
CA PRO A 10 5.12 15.27 -11.20
C PRO A 10 4.55 15.63 -9.83
N LEU A 11 3.24 15.43 -9.62
CA LEU A 11 2.62 15.67 -8.31
C LEU A 11 3.10 14.68 -7.24
N VAL A 12 3.34 13.42 -7.61
CA VAL A 12 3.91 12.43 -6.69
C VAL A 12 5.31 12.86 -6.29
N ALA A 13 6.17 13.19 -7.26
CA ALA A 13 7.53 13.66 -7.00
C ALA A 13 7.56 14.93 -6.12
N HIS A 14 6.70 15.92 -6.42
CA HIS A 14 6.59 17.15 -5.64
C HIS A 14 6.18 16.88 -4.19
N LYS A 15 5.16 16.05 -3.97
CA LYS A 15 4.67 15.72 -2.62
C LYS A 15 5.70 14.89 -1.86
N LEU A 16 6.36 13.95 -2.53
CA LEU A 16 7.41 13.11 -1.94
C LEU A 16 8.61 13.95 -1.49
N ALA A 17 9.04 14.94 -2.27
CA ALA A 17 10.12 15.86 -1.86
C ALA A 17 9.80 16.56 -0.53
N ARG A 18 8.57 17.05 -0.37
CA ARG A 18 8.11 17.67 0.88
C ARG A 18 7.97 16.65 2.03
N LEU A 19 7.52 15.44 1.73
CA LEU A 19 7.39 14.36 2.72
C LEU A 19 8.76 13.98 3.31
N ARG A 20 9.80 13.94 2.48
CA ARG A 20 11.15 13.58 2.87
C ARG A 20 11.80 14.63 3.79
N ASP A 21 11.46 15.91 3.65
CA ASP A 21 12.06 16.99 4.43
C ASP A 21 11.90 16.73 5.93
N LYS A 22 13.02 16.70 6.65
CA LYS A 22 13.07 16.46 8.10
C LYS A 22 12.27 17.47 8.92
N ASN A 23 12.03 18.68 8.38
CA ASN A 23 11.26 19.73 9.03
C ASN A 23 9.75 19.62 8.79
N THR A 24 9.30 18.63 8.01
CA THR A 24 7.86 18.38 7.80
C THR A 24 7.23 17.86 9.08
N GLU A 25 6.37 18.70 9.67
CA GLU A 25 5.66 18.39 10.90
C GLU A 25 4.67 17.20 10.74
N PRO A 26 4.34 16.47 11.82
CA PRO A 26 3.51 15.28 11.77
C PRO A 26 2.15 15.48 11.07
N LYS A 27 1.49 16.61 11.29
CA LYS A 27 0.22 16.93 10.61
C LYS A 27 0.42 16.95 9.09
N LYS A 28 1.42 17.70 8.62
CA LYS A 28 1.69 17.83 7.18
C LYS A 28 2.21 16.53 6.58
N PHE A 29 2.97 15.76 7.35
CA PHE A 29 3.44 14.44 6.95
C PHE A 29 2.25 13.50 6.66
N ARG A 30 1.26 13.42 7.57
CA ARG A 30 0.03 12.62 7.35
C ARG A 30 -0.76 13.06 6.12
N GLU A 31 -0.92 14.38 5.93
CA GLU A 31 -1.60 14.90 4.74
C GLU A 31 -0.89 14.44 3.45
N LEU A 32 0.44 14.55 3.41
CA LEU A 32 1.23 14.14 2.24
C LEU A 32 1.19 12.63 2.00
N VAL A 33 1.25 11.81 3.07
CA VAL A 33 1.08 10.35 2.98
C VAL A 33 -0.26 10.02 2.33
N ARG A 34 -1.36 10.62 2.84
CA ARG A 34 -2.71 10.43 2.31
C ARG A 34 -2.81 10.82 0.84
N GLU A 35 -2.30 11.99 0.47
CA GLU A 35 -2.35 12.52 -0.89
C GLU A 35 -1.55 11.66 -1.88
N ILE A 36 -0.35 11.20 -1.49
CA ILE A 36 0.46 10.31 -2.35
C ILE A 36 -0.21 8.94 -2.47
N ALA A 37 -0.74 8.40 -1.36
CA ALA A 37 -1.43 7.11 -1.37
C ALA A 37 -2.61 7.09 -2.35
N GLY A 38 -3.41 8.18 -2.40
CA GLY A 38 -4.49 8.32 -3.37
C GLY A 38 -4.00 8.32 -4.82
N LEU A 39 -2.91 9.05 -5.12
CA LEU A 39 -2.33 9.08 -6.47
C LEU A 39 -1.80 7.70 -6.89
N LEU A 40 -1.10 7.01 -5.99
CA LEU A 40 -0.59 5.65 -6.26
C LEU A 40 -1.72 4.63 -6.39
N ALA A 41 -2.80 4.77 -5.62
CA ALA A 41 -3.96 3.90 -5.73
C ALA A 41 -4.66 4.07 -7.08
N TYR A 42 -4.73 5.29 -7.62
CA TYR A 42 -5.22 5.53 -8.98
C TYR A 42 -4.41 4.74 -10.02
N GLU A 43 -3.07 4.79 -9.93
CA GLU A 43 -2.19 4.02 -10.82
C GLU A 43 -2.36 2.49 -10.59
N ALA A 44 -2.41 2.06 -9.33
CA ALA A 44 -2.52 0.65 -8.96
C ALA A 44 -3.86 0.01 -9.34
N THR A 45 -4.89 0.79 -9.58
CA THR A 45 -6.24 0.33 -9.94
C THR A 45 -6.59 0.45 -11.41
N ALA A 46 -5.65 0.90 -12.26
CA ALA A 46 -5.87 1.10 -13.69
C ALA A 46 -6.26 -0.18 -14.46
N ASP A 47 -5.95 -1.36 -13.93
CA ASP A 47 -6.25 -2.67 -14.51
C ASP A 47 -7.47 -3.39 -13.90
N LEU A 48 -8.24 -2.69 -13.05
CA LEU A 48 -9.49 -3.21 -12.51
C LEU A 48 -10.51 -3.40 -13.62
N GLN A 49 -11.26 -4.49 -13.52
CA GLN A 49 -12.25 -4.83 -14.52
C GLN A 49 -13.59 -4.15 -14.21
N THR A 50 -14.34 -3.88 -15.27
CA THR A 50 -15.70 -3.37 -15.17
C THR A 50 -16.69 -4.40 -15.68
N THR A 51 -17.96 -4.23 -15.29
CA THR A 51 -19.09 -5.00 -15.79
C THR A 51 -20.19 -4.05 -16.20
N PRO A 52 -20.95 -4.36 -17.30
CA PRO A 52 -22.06 -3.52 -17.73
C PRO A 52 -23.20 -3.53 -16.71
N ILE A 53 -23.82 -2.38 -16.52
CA ILE A 53 -25.07 -2.20 -15.76
C ILE A 53 -26.04 -1.34 -16.54
N GLU A 54 -27.33 -1.66 -16.42
CA GLU A 54 -28.38 -0.78 -16.94
C GLU A 54 -28.67 0.33 -15.94
N ILE A 55 -28.62 1.56 -16.41
CA ILE A 55 -28.95 2.76 -15.63
C ILE A 55 -29.96 3.61 -16.41
N GLU A 56 -30.62 4.54 -15.71
CA GLU A 56 -31.48 5.54 -16.29
C GLU A 56 -30.94 6.92 -15.94
N THR A 57 -30.59 7.67 -16.97
CA THR A 57 -30.22 9.08 -16.86
C THR A 57 -31.49 9.94 -16.77
N PRO A 58 -31.39 11.23 -16.48
CA PRO A 58 -32.56 12.11 -16.56
C PRO A 58 -33.23 12.20 -17.96
N LEU A 59 -32.59 11.68 -18.99
CA LEU A 59 -33.04 11.75 -20.36
C LEU A 59 -33.47 10.40 -20.94
N GLU A 60 -32.69 9.33 -20.70
CA GLU A 60 -32.94 8.01 -21.29
C GLU A 60 -32.22 6.89 -20.55
N LYS A 61 -32.61 5.64 -20.84
CA LYS A 61 -31.92 4.43 -20.38
C LYS A 61 -30.64 4.20 -21.17
N MET A 62 -29.59 3.73 -20.48
CA MET A 62 -28.34 3.37 -21.12
C MET A 62 -27.61 2.27 -20.38
N THR A 63 -26.69 1.60 -21.07
CA THR A 63 -25.72 0.69 -20.46
C THR A 63 -24.50 1.48 -20.03
N ALA A 64 -24.15 1.41 -18.74
CA ALA A 64 -22.95 2.01 -18.16
C ALA A 64 -21.99 0.92 -17.66
N GLN A 65 -20.84 1.34 -17.10
CA GLN A 65 -19.83 0.42 -16.53
C GLN A 65 -19.68 0.67 -15.03
N GLN A 66 -19.62 -0.40 -14.26
CA GLN A 66 -19.28 -0.35 -12.83
C GLN A 66 -18.10 -1.26 -12.53
N LEU A 67 -17.40 -1.02 -11.43
CA LEU A 67 -16.34 -1.93 -10.99
C LEU A 67 -16.91 -3.32 -10.70
N LYS A 68 -16.22 -4.33 -11.22
CA LYS A 68 -16.57 -5.74 -10.99
C LYS A 68 -15.99 -6.25 -9.68
N GLU A 69 -14.74 -5.87 -9.40
CA GLU A 69 -14.01 -6.34 -8.24
C GLU A 69 -14.41 -5.60 -6.97
N LYS A 70 -14.44 -6.34 -5.85
CA LYS A 70 -14.47 -5.79 -4.51
C LYS A 70 -13.05 -5.66 -3.97
N ILE A 71 -12.73 -4.50 -3.44
CA ILE A 71 -11.39 -4.12 -3.02
C ILE A 71 -11.24 -4.21 -1.50
N GLY A 72 -10.15 -4.85 -1.04
CA GLY A 72 -9.71 -4.83 0.34
C GLY A 72 -8.45 -3.98 0.50
N LEU A 73 -8.45 -3.10 1.49
CA LEU A 73 -7.27 -2.31 1.89
C LEU A 73 -6.66 -2.97 3.12
N ILE A 74 -5.39 -3.32 3.03
CA ILE A 74 -4.69 -4.07 4.07
C ILE A 74 -3.50 -3.24 4.58
N PRO A 75 -3.75 -2.24 5.46
CA PRO A 75 -2.67 -1.48 6.06
C PRO A 75 -1.88 -2.35 7.03
N ILE A 76 -0.55 -2.35 6.88
CA ILE A 76 0.35 -2.92 7.87
C ILE A 76 0.48 -1.92 9.02
N LEU A 77 0.06 -2.33 10.21
CA LEU A 77 0.08 -1.47 11.38
C LEU A 77 1.53 -1.22 11.83
N ARG A 78 1.86 0.00 12.27
CA ARG A 78 1.03 1.22 12.41
C ARG A 78 1.06 2.09 11.16
N ALA A 79 2.20 2.13 10.45
CA ALA A 79 2.52 3.13 9.43
C ALA A 79 1.55 3.13 8.23
N GLY A 80 1.04 1.96 7.82
CA GLY A 80 0.08 1.83 6.71
C GLY A 80 -1.26 2.53 6.95
N LEU A 81 -1.63 2.84 8.20
CA LEU A 81 -2.90 3.51 8.51
C LEU A 81 -3.05 4.86 7.80
N GLY A 82 -1.97 5.65 7.71
CA GLY A 82 -2.03 6.95 7.07
C GLY A 82 -2.33 6.93 5.57
N MET A 83 -2.21 5.76 4.93
CA MET A 83 -2.49 5.60 3.50
C MET A 83 -3.99 5.33 3.24
N VAL A 84 -4.71 4.77 4.22
CA VAL A 84 -6.09 4.28 4.04
C VAL A 84 -7.04 5.37 3.60
N GLU A 85 -7.05 6.53 4.29
CA GLU A 85 -8.00 7.61 4.00
C GLU A 85 -7.87 8.14 2.58
N GLY A 86 -6.64 8.32 2.07
CA GLY A 86 -6.42 8.79 0.71
C GLY A 86 -6.94 7.83 -0.35
N ILE A 87 -6.92 6.54 -0.08
CA ILE A 87 -7.45 5.52 -0.97
C ILE A 87 -8.98 5.43 -0.85
N TRP A 88 -9.52 5.59 0.36
CA TRP A 88 -10.98 5.62 0.58
C TRP A 88 -11.66 6.80 -0.10
N GLU A 89 -11.00 7.93 -0.24
CA GLU A 89 -11.54 9.07 -1.02
C GLU A 89 -11.79 8.68 -2.48
N LEU A 90 -10.99 7.77 -3.06
CA LEU A 90 -11.19 7.25 -4.42
C LEU A 90 -12.13 6.06 -4.46
N MET A 91 -12.11 5.21 -3.44
CA MET A 91 -12.85 3.95 -3.39
C MET A 91 -13.60 3.82 -2.04
N PRO A 92 -14.69 4.59 -1.82
CA PRO A 92 -15.39 4.63 -0.52
C PRO A 92 -16.00 3.28 -0.09
N SER A 93 -16.23 2.38 -1.06
CA SER A 93 -16.77 1.03 -0.81
C SER A 93 -15.71 -0.02 -0.50
N ALA A 94 -14.42 0.33 -0.49
CA ALA A 94 -13.36 -0.60 -0.16
C ALA A 94 -13.43 -1.02 1.32
N GLU A 95 -13.28 -2.34 1.57
CA GLU A 95 -13.22 -2.89 2.93
C GLU A 95 -11.80 -2.72 3.49
N VAL A 96 -11.67 -2.41 4.79
CA VAL A 96 -10.37 -2.28 5.45
C VAL A 96 -10.16 -3.38 6.46
N TRP A 97 -9.08 -4.15 6.30
CA TRP A 97 -8.70 -5.25 7.16
C TRP A 97 -7.28 -5.06 7.67
N HIS A 98 -7.12 -4.89 8.98
CA HIS A 98 -5.83 -4.59 9.58
C HIS A 98 -5.05 -5.86 9.88
N ILE A 99 -3.76 -5.86 9.53
CA ILE A 99 -2.80 -6.87 9.94
C ILE A 99 -1.72 -6.19 10.77
N GLY A 100 -1.53 -6.66 11.99
CA GLY A 100 -0.50 -6.18 12.90
C GLY A 100 0.69 -7.13 12.86
N LEU A 101 1.85 -6.60 12.45
CA LEU A 101 3.12 -7.31 12.47
C LEU A 101 4.14 -6.47 13.23
N TYR A 102 4.94 -7.12 14.06
CA TYR A 102 6.16 -6.50 14.60
C TYR A 102 7.36 -7.36 14.22
N ARG A 103 8.52 -6.74 14.21
CA ARG A 103 9.76 -7.45 13.97
C ARG A 103 10.31 -7.94 15.30
N ASP A 104 10.46 -9.25 15.45
CA ASP A 104 11.09 -9.84 16.63
C ASP A 104 12.54 -9.35 16.73
N GLU A 105 12.94 -8.86 17.92
CA GLU A 105 14.26 -8.24 18.12
C GLU A 105 15.42 -9.24 18.03
N HIS A 106 15.15 -10.54 18.32
CA HIS A 106 16.17 -11.58 18.32
C HIS A 106 16.28 -12.31 16.99
N THR A 107 15.12 -12.70 16.43
CA THR A 107 15.08 -13.47 15.18
C THR A 107 15.03 -12.60 13.93
N LEU A 108 14.71 -11.31 14.08
CA LEU A 108 14.45 -10.34 13.01
C LEU A 108 13.32 -10.76 12.04
N GLN A 109 12.53 -11.76 12.44
CA GLN A 109 11.40 -12.24 11.65
C GLN A 109 10.13 -11.47 11.98
N PRO A 110 9.21 -11.31 11.01
CA PRO A 110 7.91 -10.70 11.27
C PRO A 110 7.04 -11.64 12.11
N VAL A 111 6.49 -11.12 13.20
CA VAL A 111 5.57 -11.83 14.10
C VAL A 111 4.20 -11.18 14.00
N GLU A 112 3.19 -12.00 13.69
CA GLU A 112 1.79 -11.59 13.65
C GLU A 112 1.24 -11.45 15.08
N TYR A 113 0.74 -10.27 15.44
CA TYR A 113 0.09 -10.03 16.73
C TYR A 113 -1.39 -9.63 16.61
N TYR A 114 -1.84 -9.30 15.39
CA TYR A 114 -3.22 -8.94 15.14
C TYR A 114 -3.65 -9.37 13.74
N ASN A 115 -4.71 -10.17 13.70
CA ASN A 115 -5.36 -10.59 12.47
C ASN A 115 -6.84 -10.85 12.76
N LYS A 116 -7.73 -10.12 12.11
CA LYS A 116 -9.18 -10.31 12.18
C LYS A 116 -9.80 -10.42 10.80
N LEU A 117 -9.11 -11.08 9.89
CA LEU A 117 -9.70 -11.43 8.61
C LEU A 117 -10.91 -12.37 8.83
N PRO A 118 -12.02 -12.17 8.11
CA PRO A 118 -13.16 -13.10 8.18
C PRO A 118 -12.77 -14.48 7.63
N ILE A 119 -13.59 -15.49 7.92
CA ILE A 119 -13.32 -16.87 7.48
C ILE A 119 -13.15 -16.95 5.97
N ASP A 120 -14.04 -16.28 5.23
CA ASP A 120 -14.00 -16.24 3.77
C ASP A 120 -13.74 -14.82 3.27
N PRO A 121 -12.85 -14.62 2.26
CA PRO A 121 -12.65 -13.32 1.66
C PRO A 121 -13.90 -12.86 0.91
N ARG A 122 -14.38 -11.66 1.27
CA ARG A 122 -15.48 -11.00 0.54
C ARG A 122 -14.96 -10.09 -0.57
N VAL A 123 -13.65 -9.93 -0.61
CA VAL A 123 -12.91 -9.08 -1.56
C VAL A 123 -12.17 -9.95 -2.57
N SER A 124 -12.01 -9.48 -3.79
CA SER A 124 -11.32 -10.19 -4.88
C SER A 124 -9.93 -9.65 -5.15
N VAL A 125 -9.69 -8.39 -4.79
CA VAL A 125 -8.39 -7.70 -4.93
C VAL A 125 -8.02 -7.10 -3.59
N CYS A 126 -6.80 -7.34 -3.12
CA CYS A 126 -6.25 -6.70 -1.92
C CYS A 126 -5.09 -5.78 -2.26
N LEU A 127 -5.09 -4.58 -1.69
CA LEU A 127 -3.98 -3.65 -1.70
C LEU A 127 -3.29 -3.70 -0.33
N ILE A 128 -2.07 -4.22 -0.28
CA ILE A 128 -1.21 -4.14 0.90
C ILE A 128 -0.66 -2.72 0.96
N LEU A 129 -0.85 -2.04 2.10
CA LEU A 129 -0.45 -0.65 2.29
C LEU A 129 0.63 -0.55 3.35
N ASP A 130 1.83 -0.17 2.93
CA ASP A 130 2.96 0.13 3.83
C ASP A 130 3.79 1.26 3.23
N PRO A 131 4.03 2.37 3.92
CA PRO A 131 4.84 3.47 3.40
C PRO A 131 6.25 3.07 2.98
N MET A 132 6.82 2.01 3.57
CA MET A 132 8.23 1.67 3.40
C MET A 132 8.46 0.18 3.13
N LEU A 133 8.81 -0.16 1.89
CA LEU A 133 9.28 -1.50 1.54
C LEU A 133 10.80 -1.58 1.76
N ALA A 134 11.21 -1.72 3.04
CA ALA A 134 12.62 -1.72 3.43
C ALA A 134 13.28 -3.09 3.19
N THR A 135 13.14 -4.04 4.11
CA THR A 135 13.66 -5.41 3.95
C THR A 135 12.68 -6.36 3.24
N GLY A 136 11.44 -5.96 3.08
CA GLY A 136 10.37 -6.77 2.50
C GLY A 136 9.67 -7.73 3.47
N GLY A 137 10.21 -7.95 4.66
CA GLY A 137 9.70 -8.97 5.57
C GLY A 137 8.22 -8.82 5.94
N SER A 138 7.78 -7.63 6.37
CA SER A 138 6.37 -7.38 6.74
C SER A 138 5.44 -7.52 5.53
N ALA A 139 5.85 -7.00 4.37
CA ALA A 139 5.06 -7.09 3.14
C ALA A 139 4.91 -8.55 2.68
N THR A 140 6.00 -9.32 2.70
CA THR A 140 6.00 -10.75 2.35
C THR A 140 5.11 -11.55 3.30
N ALA A 141 5.26 -11.38 4.62
CA ALA A 141 4.42 -12.07 5.59
C ALA A 141 2.93 -11.72 5.44
N THR A 142 2.62 -10.44 5.15
CA THR A 142 1.25 -10.01 4.87
C THR A 142 0.70 -10.69 3.61
N ALA A 143 1.49 -10.77 2.56
CA ALA A 143 1.11 -11.46 1.32
C ALA A 143 0.83 -12.96 1.55
N ASP A 144 1.66 -13.63 2.37
CA ASP A 144 1.44 -15.01 2.79
C ASP A 144 0.11 -15.20 3.52
N ILE A 145 -0.22 -14.29 4.44
CA ILE A 145 -1.48 -14.29 5.18
C ILE A 145 -2.66 -14.17 4.20
N LEU A 146 -2.60 -13.21 3.28
CA LEU A 146 -3.68 -12.97 2.31
C LEU A 146 -3.86 -14.12 1.32
N LYS A 147 -2.77 -14.76 0.88
CA LYS A 147 -2.83 -15.95 0.02
C LYS A 147 -3.45 -17.13 0.76
N ARG A 148 -3.08 -17.36 2.02
CA ARG A 148 -3.72 -18.38 2.86
C ARG A 148 -5.21 -18.08 3.11
N TRP A 149 -5.57 -16.82 3.20
CA TRP A 149 -6.97 -16.39 3.31
C TRP A 149 -7.77 -16.65 2.02
N GLY A 150 -7.10 -16.83 0.87
CA GLY A 150 -7.72 -17.20 -0.41
C GLY A 150 -7.90 -16.07 -1.41
N VAL A 151 -7.31 -14.90 -1.15
CA VAL A 151 -7.31 -13.78 -2.11
C VAL A 151 -6.36 -14.09 -3.27
N LYS A 152 -6.89 -13.92 -4.50
CA LYS A 152 -6.15 -14.27 -5.72
C LYS A 152 -5.35 -13.12 -6.32
N LYS A 153 -5.83 -11.89 -6.19
CA LYS A 153 -5.18 -10.70 -6.74
C LYS A 153 -4.74 -9.79 -5.61
N ILE A 154 -3.44 -9.68 -5.45
CA ILE A 154 -2.80 -8.87 -4.41
C ILE A 154 -1.86 -7.89 -5.09
N LYS A 155 -1.82 -6.66 -4.60
CA LYS A 155 -0.87 -5.64 -5.01
C LYS A 155 -0.26 -4.99 -3.78
N PHE A 156 0.97 -4.53 -3.89
CA PHE A 156 1.63 -3.72 -2.88
C PHE A 156 1.64 -2.26 -3.30
N VAL A 157 1.27 -1.37 -2.39
CA VAL A 157 1.32 0.08 -2.58
C VAL A 157 2.14 0.70 -1.44
N GLY A 158 3.24 1.34 -1.80
CA GLY A 158 4.15 1.97 -0.83
C GLY A 158 4.65 3.32 -1.31
N LEU A 159 5.18 4.14 -0.40
CA LEU A 159 5.72 5.44 -0.77
C LEU A 159 7.15 5.31 -1.29
N ILE A 160 8.00 4.60 -0.55
CA ILE A 160 9.39 4.34 -0.95
C ILE A 160 9.76 2.87 -0.76
N ALA A 161 10.73 2.43 -1.53
CA ALA A 161 11.29 1.08 -1.40
C ALA A 161 12.81 1.09 -1.54
N SER A 162 13.45 0.07 -0.97
CA SER A 162 14.83 -0.30 -1.28
C SER A 162 14.89 -1.38 -2.36
N PRO A 163 15.99 -1.51 -3.11
CA PRO A 163 16.20 -2.63 -4.03
C PRO A 163 16.10 -4.00 -3.34
N GLN A 164 16.57 -4.08 -2.09
CA GLN A 164 16.53 -5.30 -1.28
C GLN A 164 15.08 -5.72 -0.94
N GLY A 165 14.23 -4.75 -0.54
CA GLY A 165 12.82 -5.00 -0.23
C GLY A 165 12.03 -5.43 -1.45
N ILE A 166 12.27 -4.77 -2.59
CA ILE A 166 11.67 -5.13 -3.87
C ILE A 166 12.05 -6.57 -4.23
N LYS A 167 13.36 -6.88 -4.19
CA LYS A 167 13.85 -8.21 -4.50
C LYS A 167 13.24 -9.28 -3.59
N ALA A 168 13.21 -9.05 -2.29
CA ALA A 168 12.61 -9.98 -1.33
C ALA A 168 11.14 -10.27 -1.64
N MET A 169 10.37 -9.22 -1.98
CA MET A 169 8.96 -9.36 -2.34
C MET A 169 8.78 -10.10 -3.66
N GLN A 170 9.59 -9.82 -4.68
CA GLN A 170 9.54 -10.49 -5.97
C GLN A 170 9.97 -11.96 -5.91
N ASP A 171 10.99 -12.26 -5.11
CA ASP A 171 11.47 -13.64 -4.93
C ASP A 171 10.41 -14.52 -4.24
N ALA A 172 9.72 -13.97 -3.22
CA ALA A 172 8.68 -14.70 -2.49
C ALA A 172 7.33 -14.72 -3.22
N HIS A 173 6.98 -13.63 -3.88
CA HIS A 173 5.66 -13.42 -4.51
C HIS A 173 5.80 -12.83 -5.91
N PRO A 174 6.26 -13.61 -6.90
CA PRO A 174 6.46 -13.14 -8.28
C PRO A 174 5.18 -12.80 -9.04
N ASP A 175 4.04 -12.92 -8.40
CA ASP A 175 2.69 -12.61 -8.91
C ASP A 175 2.09 -11.31 -8.32
N ILE A 176 2.82 -10.63 -7.43
CA ILE A 176 2.34 -9.39 -6.78
C ILE A 176 3.04 -8.18 -7.40
N ASP A 177 2.28 -7.31 -8.04
CA ASP A 177 2.79 -6.04 -8.56
C ASP A 177 3.01 -5.03 -7.43
N ILE A 178 4.07 -4.21 -7.58
CA ILE A 178 4.54 -3.26 -6.58
C ILE A 178 4.41 -1.85 -7.13
N TYR A 179 3.64 -0.98 -6.47
CA TYR A 179 3.42 0.42 -6.83
C TYR A 179 4.06 1.34 -5.82
N LEU A 180 4.93 2.24 -6.27
CA LEU A 180 5.79 3.08 -5.43
C LEU A 180 5.82 4.53 -5.91
N ALA A 181 6.01 5.47 -4.99
CA ALA A 181 6.33 6.84 -5.35
C ALA A 181 7.80 6.99 -5.76
N ALA A 182 8.72 6.23 -5.13
CA ALA A 182 10.13 6.17 -5.52
C ALA A 182 10.82 4.89 -5.06
N ILE A 183 11.94 4.57 -5.74
CA ILE A 183 12.89 3.55 -5.32
C ILE A 183 14.15 4.28 -4.87
N ASP A 184 14.61 4.00 -3.66
CA ASP A 184 15.78 4.62 -3.04
C ASP A 184 17.02 3.72 -3.17
N ASP A 185 18.19 4.23 -2.79
CA ASP A 185 19.47 3.64 -3.16
C ASP A 185 19.76 2.33 -2.42
N HIS A 186 19.62 2.31 -1.08
CA HIS A 186 20.02 1.18 -0.25
C HIS A 186 19.39 1.22 1.15
N LEU A 187 19.68 0.17 1.93
CA LEU A 187 19.42 0.12 3.37
C LEU A 187 20.73 0.41 4.14
N ASN A 188 20.63 1.22 5.20
CA ASN A 188 21.75 1.38 6.14
C ASN A 188 21.86 0.17 7.11
N GLU A 189 22.85 0.20 8.01
CA GLU A 189 23.13 -0.86 8.98
C GLU A 189 21.95 -1.15 9.94
N ARG A 190 21.03 -0.20 10.12
CA ARG A 190 19.81 -0.34 10.93
C ARG A 190 18.59 -0.70 10.09
N ALA A 191 18.78 -1.09 8.82
CA ALA A 191 17.73 -1.41 7.87
C ALA A 191 16.76 -0.26 7.55
N TYR A 192 17.19 1.01 7.70
CA TYR A 192 16.47 2.16 7.19
C TYR A 192 16.81 2.41 5.73
N ILE A 193 15.80 2.80 4.95
CA ILE A 193 15.97 3.21 3.55
C ILE A 193 16.74 4.54 3.49
N VAL A 194 17.72 4.63 2.59
CA VAL A 194 18.55 5.81 2.36
C VAL A 194 18.46 6.21 0.88
N PRO A 195 18.21 7.51 0.56
CA PRO A 195 18.06 8.68 1.45
C PRO A 195 16.81 8.63 2.34
N GLY A 196 15.76 7.90 1.96
CA GLY A 196 14.62 7.59 2.78
C GLY A 196 13.73 8.77 3.16
N LEU A 197 12.98 8.59 4.22
CA LEU A 197 12.12 9.59 4.85
C LEU A 197 12.08 9.47 6.39
N GLY A 198 13.02 8.70 6.98
CA GLY A 198 13.02 8.38 8.41
C GLY A 198 12.01 7.27 8.75
N ASP A 199 11.58 7.19 10.02
CA ASP A 199 10.51 6.28 10.43
C ASP A 199 9.14 6.89 10.09
N ALA A 200 8.41 6.23 9.19
CA ALA A 200 7.11 6.73 8.72
C ALA A 200 6.04 6.69 9.82
N GLY A 201 6.10 5.69 10.71
CA GLY A 201 5.17 5.58 11.84
C GLY A 201 5.39 6.72 12.83
N ASP A 202 6.60 6.91 13.29
CA ASP A 202 6.94 7.96 14.25
C ASP A 202 6.68 9.36 13.69
N ARG A 203 7.05 9.60 12.43
CA ARG A 203 6.78 10.88 11.77
C ARG A 203 5.29 11.16 11.59
N GLN A 204 4.46 10.12 11.35
CA GLN A 204 3.01 10.29 11.27
C GLN A 204 2.37 10.56 12.62
N PHE A 205 2.83 9.85 13.66
CA PHE A 205 2.17 9.85 14.97
C PHE A 205 2.86 10.77 15.99
N GLY A 206 4.01 11.36 15.65
CA GLY A 206 4.76 12.26 16.54
C GLY A 206 5.32 11.52 17.75
N THR A 207 5.80 10.28 17.56
CA THR A 207 6.28 9.38 18.64
C THR A 207 7.80 9.17 18.63
N GLY A 208 8.55 9.89 17.78
CA GLY A 208 10.01 9.82 17.67
C GLY A 208 10.70 11.01 18.29
#